data_de0abe385b4bc456f13469a8c1299f60
#
_entry.id   de0abe385b4bc456f13469a8c1299f60
#
_cell.length_a   1.000
_cell.length_b   1.000
_cell.length_c   1.000
_cell.angle_alpha   90.00
_cell.angle_beta   90.00
_cell.angle_gamma   90.00
#
_symmetry.space_group_name_H-M   'P 1'
#
loop_
_entity.id
_entity.type
_entity.pdbx_description
1 polymer ?
#
loop_
_entity_poly.entity_id
_entity_poly.type
_entity_poly.pdbx_seq_one_letter_code
_entity_poly.pdbx_strand_id
1 'polypeptide(L)'
;MYAAIVRSFDSGPKYEKVDAPVPSGEHEALVDVLAAGLHLRVRAQANGSHYTSTDELPLIPGIDGVGRLPDGKLVYFVATDTALGSFADQTLIDLRRAVPLPADADPVLIAAAMNPAMSSWVTLRRRVQAKPGFKVLILGATGNSGQMAVQIAKLMGASQIIAAGRNPERLRSLTQYGADVVISLTGDPGAVARNLGEASAEVDIVLDYLWGEPAALAMLPILTRRSDRSRLLTWIQIGSMAGADAAIPSAALRSANFQIIGSGQGSVTPAGYLAEFPALIQAIAAGQLTANPVVYPLSEIEQVWKTPPGSQQRIVFVPHNK
;
A
#
# COMPACT_ATOMS: atom_id res chain seq x y z
N MET A 1 27.90 -0.34 10.51
CA MET A 1 26.48 -0.03 10.73
C MET A 1 25.76 -1.25 11.28
N TYR A 2 24.55 -1.09 11.78
CA TYR A 2 23.66 -2.21 12.10
C TYR A 2 22.56 -2.31 11.05
N ALA A 3 22.10 -3.55 10.80
CA ALA A 3 21.02 -3.83 9.85
C ALA A 3 20.22 -5.08 10.23
N ALA A 4 19.01 -5.17 9.71
CA ALA A 4 18.25 -6.41 9.70
C ALA A 4 18.75 -7.29 8.55
N ILE A 5 19.24 -8.49 8.83
CA ILE A 5 19.84 -9.38 7.83
C ILE A 5 19.02 -10.66 7.69
N VAL A 6 18.57 -10.93 6.48
CA VAL A 6 17.95 -12.21 6.08
C VAL A 6 19.03 -13.06 5.42
N ARG A 7 19.33 -14.22 6.01
CA ARG A 7 20.32 -15.17 5.49
C ARG A 7 19.70 -16.40 4.82
N SER A 8 18.41 -16.61 5.05
CA SER A 8 17.61 -17.66 4.42
C SER A 8 16.17 -17.19 4.30
N PHE A 9 15.51 -17.50 3.18
CA PHE A 9 14.10 -17.17 2.97
C PHE A 9 13.15 -17.89 3.95
N ASP A 10 13.59 -18.93 4.59
CA ASP A 10 12.83 -19.68 5.61
C ASP A 10 12.95 -19.07 7.02
N SER A 11 13.82 -18.07 7.20
CA SER A 11 14.05 -17.42 8.49
C SER A 11 13.74 -15.92 8.42
N GLY A 12 13.24 -15.36 9.53
CA GLY A 12 13.11 -13.92 9.67
C GLY A 12 14.47 -13.20 9.76
N PRO A 13 14.47 -11.88 9.61
CA PRO A 13 15.69 -11.08 9.73
C PRO A 13 16.25 -11.10 11.14
N LYS A 14 17.58 -11.00 11.24
CA LYS A 14 18.32 -10.81 12.50
C LYS A 14 18.98 -9.44 12.53
N TYR A 15 19.08 -8.84 13.70
CA TYR A 15 19.76 -7.57 13.89
C TYR A 15 21.26 -7.80 14.07
N GLU A 16 22.06 -7.43 13.09
CA GLU A 16 23.49 -7.73 13.03
C GLU A 16 24.31 -6.50 12.68
N LYS A 17 25.58 -6.49 13.09
CA LYS A 17 26.58 -5.50 12.69
C LYS A 17 27.19 -5.94 11.35
N VAL A 18 27.20 -5.03 10.38
CA VAL A 18 27.75 -5.23 9.02
C VAL A 18 28.53 -4.00 8.59
N ASP A 19 29.35 -4.13 7.56
CA ASP A 19 30.04 -3.01 6.96
C ASP A 19 29.04 -2.09 6.24
N ALA A 20 29.28 -0.79 6.28
CA ALA A 20 28.48 0.16 5.54
C ALA A 20 28.75 0.00 4.03
N PRO A 21 27.70 0.04 3.19
CA PRO A 21 27.91 -0.02 1.75
C PRO A 21 28.57 1.26 1.24
N VAL A 22 29.34 1.13 0.17
CA VAL A 22 30.09 2.25 -0.42
C VAL A 22 29.48 2.59 -1.79
N PRO A 23 29.13 3.87 -2.05
CA PRO A 23 28.67 4.29 -3.36
C PRO A 23 29.71 3.99 -4.44
N SER A 24 29.27 3.40 -5.56
CA SER A 24 30.14 3.06 -6.71
C SER A 24 29.66 3.71 -8.00
N GLY A 25 28.41 4.17 -8.04
CA GLY A 25 27.79 4.79 -9.21
C GLY A 25 27.61 6.32 -9.06
N GLU A 26 27.62 7.03 -10.18
CA GLU A 26 27.46 8.50 -10.24
C GLU A 26 26.15 8.98 -9.58
N HIS A 27 25.09 8.16 -9.62
CA HIS A 27 23.78 8.50 -9.05
C HIS A 27 23.53 7.84 -7.71
N GLU A 28 24.48 7.12 -7.16
CA GLU A 28 24.37 6.49 -5.85
C GLU A 28 24.76 7.44 -4.72
N ALA A 29 23.99 7.40 -3.66
CA ALA A 29 24.31 8.11 -2.44
C ALA A 29 24.09 7.21 -1.23
N LEU A 30 24.99 7.31 -0.25
CA LEU A 30 24.76 6.74 1.07
C LEU A 30 23.81 7.65 1.84
N VAL A 31 22.78 7.10 2.45
CA VAL A 31 21.80 7.83 3.22
C VAL A 31 21.69 7.24 4.62
N ASP A 32 21.67 8.10 5.65
CA ASP A 32 21.32 7.71 7.01
C ASP A 32 19.81 7.49 7.07
N VAL A 33 19.37 6.27 7.36
CA VAL A 33 17.94 5.95 7.44
C VAL A 33 17.35 6.48 8.74
N LEU A 34 16.27 7.23 8.64
CA LEU A 34 15.58 7.81 9.79
C LEU A 34 14.32 7.03 10.16
N ALA A 35 13.60 6.53 9.15
CA ALA A 35 12.39 5.75 9.35
C ALA A 35 12.09 4.86 8.13
N ALA A 36 11.67 3.63 8.38
CA ALA A 36 11.29 2.68 7.33
C ALA A 36 10.05 1.86 7.74
N GLY A 37 9.08 1.75 6.85
CA GLY A 37 7.81 1.08 7.12
C GLY A 37 7.85 -0.44 6.92
N LEU A 38 7.29 -1.21 7.84
CA LEU A 38 7.08 -2.65 7.66
C LEU A 38 5.77 -2.91 6.91
N HIS A 39 5.89 -3.28 5.65
CA HIS A 39 4.75 -3.65 4.79
C HIS A 39 4.68 -5.16 4.57
N LEU A 40 3.53 -5.64 4.11
CA LEU A 40 3.40 -7.03 3.65
C LEU A 40 4.37 -7.35 2.51
N ARG A 41 4.61 -6.39 1.62
CA ARG A 41 5.60 -6.55 0.54
C ARG A 41 7.03 -6.72 1.05
N VAL A 42 7.43 -6.01 2.13
CA VAL A 42 8.75 -6.22 2.77
C VAL A 42 8.88 -7.63 3.33
N ARG A 43 7.81 -8.15 3.93
CA ARG A 43 7.78 -9.54 4.39
C ARG A 43 7.88 -10.54 3.25
N ALA A 44 7.15 -10.29 2.16
CA ALA A 44 7.20 -11.11 0.96
C ALA A 44 8.54 -11.01 0.22
N GLN A 45 9.21 -9.85 0.25
CA GLN A 45 10.60 -9.71 -0.20
C GLN A 45 11.54 -10.57 0.64
N ALA A 46 11.42 -10.49 1.96
CA ALA A 46 12.32 -11.19 2.89
C ALA A 46 12.16 -12.71 2.88
N ASN A 47 11.06 -13.26 2.39
CA ASN A 47 10.84 -14.70 2.23
C ASN A 47 10.84 -15.17 0.77
N GLY A 48 11.22 -14.31 -0.17
CA GLY A 48 11.32 -14.63 -1.60
C GLY A 48 9.99 -14.83 -2.33
N SER A 49 8.82 -14.61 -1.68
CA SER A 49 7.52 -14.91 -2.28
C SER A 49 6.94 -13.80 -3.17
N HIS A 50 7.52 -12.60 -3.18
CA HIS A 50 7.05 -11.53 -4.03
C HIS A 50 7.63 -11.65 -5.45
N TYR A 51 6.83 -11.39 -6.48
CA TYR A 51 7.26 -11.51 -7.88
C TYR A 51 8.40 -10.56 -8.29
N THR A 52 8.79 -9.60 -7.43
CA THR A 52 9.96 -8.72 -7.60
C THR A 52 11.07 -9.01 -6.59
N SER A 53 11.02 -10.13 -5.86
CA SER A 53 12.09 -10.50 -4.94
C SER A 53 13.37 -10.83 -5.70
N THR A 54 14.51 -10.50 -5.10
CA THR A 54 15.81 -11.00 -5.54
C THR A 54 16.07 -12.38 -4.95
N ASP A 55 16.86 -13.19 -5.65
CA ASP A 55 17.37 -14.47 -5.15
C ASP A 55 18.69 -14.30 -4.37
N GLU A 56 19.21 -13.07 -4.25
CA GLU A 56 20.47 -12.77 -3.59
C GLU A 56 20.32 -12.77 -2.06
N LEU A 57 21.21 -13.50 -1.40
CA LEU A 57 21.37 -13.55 0.05
C LEU A 57 22.85 -13.38 0.44
N PRO A 58 23.17 -12.73 1.58
CA PRO A 58 22.25 -12.16 2.55
C PRO A 58 21.58 -10.88 2.03
N LEU A 59 20.33 -10.64 2.46
CA LEU A 59 19.56 -9.49 2.04
C LEU A 59 19.17 -8.63 3.24
N ILE A 60 19.20 -7.31 3.09
CA ILE A 60 18.61 -6.33 4.00
C ILE A 60 17.21 -6.02 3.48
N PRO A 61 16.13 -6.37 4.21
CA PRO A 61 14.78 -6.07 3.75
C PRO A 61 14.47 -4.57 3.85
N GLY A 62 13.37 -4.16 3.20
CA GLY A 62 12.88 -2.79 3.19
C GLY A 62 12.92 -2.19 1.78
N ILE A 63 11.78 -1.66 1.35
CA ILE A 63 11.58 -1.22 -0.03
C ILE A 63 11.54 0.29 -0.19
N ASP A 64 11.33 1.02 0.89
CA ASP A 64 11.28 2.48 0.92
C ASP A 64 11.59 3.00 2.32
N GLY A 65 11.84 4.28 2.44
CA GLY A 65 12.11 4.91 3.70
C GLY A 65 12.29 6.42 3.58
N VAL A 66 12.51 7.04 4.72
CA VAL A 66 12.97 8.41 4.84
C VAL A 66 14.38 8.40 5.39
N GLY A 67 15.24 9.19 4.79
CA GLY A 67 16.62 9.27 5.24
C GLY A 67 17.20 10.66 5.07
N ARG A 68 18.42 10.82 5.57
CA ARG A 68 19.20 12.06 5.49
C ARG A 68 20.44 11.86 4.64
N LEU A 69 20.59 12.68 3.62
CA LEU A 69 21.78 12.74 2.78
C LEU A 69 22.97 13.37 3.54
N PRO A 70 24.22 13.16 3.08
CA PRO A 70 25.40 13.76 3.71
C PRO A 70 25.38 15.29 3.75
N ASP A 71 24.65 15.95 2.84
CA ASP A 71 24.46 17.41 2.83
C ASP A 71 23.36 17.89 3.80
N GLY A 72 22.78 16.99 4.58
CA GLY A 72 21.76 17.25 5.58
C GLY A 72 20.31 17.24 5.07
N LYS A 73 20.08 17.14 3.77
CA LYS A 73 18.74 17.14 3.18
C LYS A 73 17.99 15.86 3.53
N LEU A 74 16.71 16.01 3.82
CA LEU A 74 15.78 14.90 4.00
C LEU A 74 15.24 14.45 2.65
N VAL A 75 15.16 13.14 2.46
CA VAL A 75 14.58 12.53 1.26
C VAL A 75 13.67 11.36 1.62
N TYR A 76 12.57 11.23 0.89
CA TYR A 76 11.89 9.95 0.75
C TYR A 76 12.53 9.20 -0.40
N PHE A 77 12.87 7.94 -0.21
CA PHE A 77 13.50 7.12 -1.23
C PHE A 77 12.80 5.77 -1.41
N VAL A 78 12.87 5.25 -2.61
CA VAL A 78 12.52 3.86 -2.92
C VAL A 78 13.83 3.12 -3.15
N ALA A 79 14.04 2.05 -2.37
CA ALA A 79 15.22 1.21 -2.49
C ALA A 79 15.34 0.64 -3.91
N THR A 80 16.57 0.39 -4.32
CA THR A 80 16.87 -0.33 -5.56
C THR A 80 16.43 -1.79 -5.44
N ASP A 81 16.23 -2.46 -6.58
CA ASP A 81 15.84 -3.88 -6.59
C ASP A 81 17.10 -4.78 -6.38
N THR A 82 17.83 -4.50 -5.29
CA THR A 82 19.05 -5.19 -4.86
C THR A 82 18.86 -5.80 -3.48
N ALA A 83 19.89 -6.47 -2.97
CA ALA A 83 19.92 -7.01 -1.61
C ALA A 83 20.03 -5.92 -0.51
N LEU A 84 20.11 -4.62 -0.86
CA LEU A 84 20.26 -3.50 0.08
C LEU A 84 18.93 -2.75 0.26
N GLY A 85 18.22 -3.05 1.33
CA GLY A 85 16.95 -2.39 1.69
C GLY A 85 17.10 -1.31 2.76
N SER A 86 15.96 -0.79 3.23
CA SER A 86 15.89 0.32 4.17
C SER A 86 15.92 -0.07 5.66
N PHE A 87 15.99 -1.36 6.00
CA PHE A 87 16.04 -1.79 7.40
C PHE A 87 17.49 -1.88 7.90
N ALA A 88 18.18 -0.75 7.87
CA ALA A 88 19.56 -0.57 8.27
C ALA A 88 19.79 0.85 8.80
N ASP A 89 20.91 1.08 9.50
CA ASP A 89 21.34 2.43 9.88
C ASP A 89 21.57 3.30 8.65
N GLN A 90 22.16 2.70 7.61
CA GLN A 90 22.50 3.35 6.35
C GLN A 90 22.18 2.42 5.18
N THR A 91 21.81 3.00 4.05
CA THR A 91 21.61 2.26 2.80
C THR A 91 22.06 3.06 1.59
N LEU A 92 22.29 2.39 0.46
CA LEU A 92 22.52 3.05 -0.82
C LEU A 92 21.20 3.32 -1.52
N ILE A 93 21.07 4.52 -2.04
CA ILE A 93 19.91 4.92 -2.84
C ILE A 93 20.37 5.43 -4.21
N ASP A 94 19.50 5.28 -5.20
CA ASP A 94 19.62 5.99 -6.46
C ASP A 94 18.93 7.35 -6.33
N LEU A 95 19.68 8.44 -6.44
CA LEU A 95 19.17 9.81 -6.33
C LEU A 95 18.03 10.12 -7.30
N ARG A 96 17.96 9.43 -8.44
CA ARG A 96 16.86 9.55 -9.40
C ARG A 96 15.54 8.95 -8.89
N ARG A 97 15.59 8.14 -7.83
CA ARG A 97 14.44 7.51 -7.16
C ARG A 97 14.16 8.11 -5.78
N ALA A 98 14.80 9.25 -5.48
CA ALA A 98 14.62 9.99 -4.23
C ALA A 98 13.86 11.29 -4.47
N VAL A 99 13.04 11.67 -3.50
CA VAL A 99 12.25 12.91 -3.53
C VAL A 99 12.60 13.74 -2.31
N PRO A 100 13.06 14.99 -2.50
CA PRO A 100 13.34 15.88 -1.39
C PRO A 100 12.09 16.11 -0.51
N LEU A 101 12.31 16.12 0.79
CA LEU A 101 11.28 16.43 1.78
C LEU A 101 11.47 17.84 2.35
N PRO A 102 10.38 18.49 2.84
CA PRO A 102 10.51 19.67 3.68
C PRO A 102 11.40 19.38 4.90
N ALA A 103 12.16 20.39 5.34
CA ALA A 103 13.09 20.24 6.47
C ALA A 103 12.40 19.87 7.80
N ASP A 104 11.13 20.24 7.94
CA ASP A 104 10.26 19.99 9.08
C ASP A 104 9.35 18.75 8.90
N ALA A 105 9.51 17.99 7.81
CA ALA A 105 8.73 16.78 7.59
C ALA A 105 8.98 15.74 8.69
N ASP A 106 7.91 15.13 9.19
CA ASP A 106 8.00 14.00 10.12
C ASP A 106 8.40 12.72 9.36
N PRO A 107 9.63 12.19 9.58
CA PRO A 107 10.10 11.00 8.87
C PRO A 107 9.24 9.76 9.14
N VAL A 108 8.72 9.62 10.37
CA VAL A 108 7.91 8.47 10.78
C VAL A 108 6.55 8.50 10.08
N LEU A 109 5.92 9.67 10.03
CA LEU A 109 4.63 9.83 9.35
C LEU A 109 4.76 9.56 7.85
N ILE A 110 5.79 10.11 7.20
CA ILE A 110 6.03 9.87 5.77
C ILE A 110 6.29 8.38 5.50
N ALA A 111 7.19 7.73 6.24
CA ALA A 111 7.47 6.31 6.09
C ALA A 111 6.24 5.43 6.37
N ALA A 112 5.39 5.86 7.30
CA ALA A 112 4.13 5.17 7.58
C ALA A 112 3.13 5.27 6.44
N ALA A 113 2.98 6.44 5.84
CA ALA A 113 1.86 6.76 4.96
C ALA A 113 2.15 6.48 3.47
N MET A 114 3.37 6.73 2.99
CA MET A 114 3.68 6.72 1.55
C MET A 114 3.30 5.42 0.84
N ASN A 115 3.79 4.29 1.30
CA ASN A 115 3.53 3.01 0.64
C ASN A 115 2.04 2.62 0.62
N PRO A 116 1.28 2.62 1.74
CA PRO A 116 -0.13 2.29 1.71
C PRO A 116 -0.98 3.31 0.93
N ALA A 117 -0.61 4.58 0.94
CA ALA A 117 -1.32 5.63 0.20
C ALA A 117 -1.05 5.56 -1.31
N MET A 118 0.19 5.29 -1.71
CA MET A 118 0.62 5.25 -3.10
C MET A 118 -0.26 4.34 -3.95
N SER A 119 -0.71 3.20 -3.41
CA SER A 119 -1.51 2.21 -4.14
C SER A 119 -2.80 2.81 -4.72
N SER A 120 -3.61 3.48 -3.91
CA SER A 120 -4.84 4.13 -4.37
C SER A 120 -4.59 5.47 -5.04
N TRP A 121 -3.61 6.25 -4.58
CA TRP A 121 -3.25 7.53 -5.19
C TRP A 121 -2.89 7.37 -6.68
N VAL A 122 -1.92 6.50 -6.97
CA VAL A 122 -1.48 6.24 -8.35
C VAL A 122 -2.59 5.59 -9.17
N THR A 123 -3.35 4.68 -8.57
CA THR A 123 -4.48 4.03 -9.23
C THR A 123 -5.52 5.05 -9.70
N LEU A 124 -5.99 5.92 -8.83
CA LEU A 124 -7.04 6.89 -9.15
C LEU A 124 -6.55 7.97 -10.12
N ARG A 125 -5.28 8.40 -10.01
CA ARG A 125 -4.73 9.46 -10.86
C ARG A 125 -4.19 8.98 -12.21
N ARG A 126 -3.57 7.80 -12.26
CA ARG A 126 -2.85 7.33 -13.45
C ARG A 126 -3.53 6.18 -14.18
N ARG A 127 -4.16 5.25 -13.44
CA ARG A 127 -4.80 4.09 -14.07
C ARG A 127 -6.19 4.40 -14.60
N VAL A 128 -7.00 5.13 -13.83
CA VAL A 128 -8.38 5.45 -14.20
C VAL A 128 -8.66 6.93 -14.39
N GLN A 129 -7.72 7.80 -14.03
CA GLN A 129 -7.87 9.25 -14.14
C GLN A 129 -9.23 9.73 -13.59
N ALA A 130 -9.54 9.29 -12.36
CA ALA A 130 -10.82 9.56 -11.72
C ALA A 130 -11.15 11.06 -11.70
N LYS A 131 -12.35 11.40 -12.13
CA LYS A 131 -12.85 12.79 -12.11
C LYS A 131 -13.65 13.01 -10.82
N PRO A 132 -13.58 14.19 -10.18
CA PRO A 132 -14.44 14.51 -9.04
C PRO A 132 -15.90 14.13 -9.29
N GLY A 133 -16.59 13.65 -8.27
CA GLY A 133 -17.95 13.15 -8.37
C GLY A 133 -18.07 11.63 -8.58
N PHE A 134 -16.96 10.90 -8.77
CA PHE A 134 -17.00 9.44 -8.89
C PHE A 134 -17.52 8.76 -7.62
N LYS A 135 -18.09 7.58 -7.77
CA LYS A 135 -18.49 6.69 -6.65
C LYS A 135 -17.59 5.48 -6.61
N VAL A 136 -17.15 5.10 -5.42
CA VAL A 136 -16.15 4.03 -5.24
C VAL A 136 -16.54 3.02 -4.18
N LEU A 137 -16.32 1.74 -4.49
CA LEU A 137 -16.28 0.64 -3.52
C LEU A 137 -14.82 0.30 -3.23
N ILE A 138 -14.49 0.16 -1.94
CA ILE A 138 -13.16 -0.26 -1.48
C ILE A 138 -13.30 -1.60 -0.77
N LEU A 139 -12.84 -2.67 -1.42
CA LEU A 139 -12.78 -4.01 -0.83
C LEU A 139 -11.47 -4.18 -0.04
N GLY A 140 -11.58 -4.56 1.24
CA GLY A 140 -10.44 -4.62 2.15
C GLY A 140 -10.13 -3.28 2.84
N ALA A 141 -11.14 -2.42 2.96
CA ALA A 141 -11.03 -1.06 3.51
C ALA A 141 -10.49 -1.00 4.95
N THR A 142 -10.59 -2.08 5.72
CA THR A 142 -10.07 -2.15 7.10
C THR A 142 -8.56 -2.39 7.19
N GLY A 143 -7.88 -2.67 6.09
CA GLY A 143 -6.42 -2.73 6.00
C GLY A 143 -5.78 -1.33 5.93
N ASN A 144 -4.45 -1.25 6.14
CA ASN A 144 -3.75 0.04 6.10
C ASN A 144 -3.89 0.75 4.74
N SER A 145 -3.73 0.03 3.62
CA SER A 145 -3.92 0.59 2.28
C SER A 145 -5.38 0.94 2.00
N GLY A 146 -6.33 0.12 2.48
CA GLY A 146 -7.76 0.39 2.33
C GLY A 146 -8.23 1.62 3.10
N GLN A 147 -7.72 1.85 4.32
CA GLN A 147 -7.99 3.06 5.08
C GLN A 147 -7.44 4.31 4.38
N MET A 148 -6.23 4.22 3.81
CA MET A 148 -5.68 5.30 2.98
C MET A 148 -6.53 5.52 1.72
N ALA A 149 -7.04 4.46 1.10
CA ALA A 149 -7.89 4.58 -0.08
C ALA A 149 -9.19 5.34 0.21
N VAL A 150 -9.79 5.17 1.40
CA VAL A 150 -10.95 5.96 1.84
C VAL A 150 -10.61 7.45 1.90
N GLN A 151 -9.50 7.81 2.56
CA GLN A 151 -9.06 9.20 2.69
C GLN A 151 -8.72 9.83 1.34
N ILE A 152 -8.02 9.07 0.49
CA ILE A 152 -7.62 9.53 -0.84
C ILE A 152 -8.83 9.71 -1.76
N ALA A 153 -9.80 8.79 -1.72
CA ALA A 153 -11.04 8.93 -2.48
C ALA A 153 -11.79 10.20 -2.07
N LYS A 154 -11.89 10.49 -0.78
CA LYS A 154 -12.48 11.74 -0.27
C LYS A 154 -11.70 12.97 -0.76
N LEU A 155 -10.38 12.95 -0.62
CA LEU A 155 -9.51 14.06 -1.05
C LEU A 155 -9.62 14.32 -2.57
N MET A 156 -9.83 13.28 -3.37
CA MET A 156 -10.02 13.39 -4.82
C MET A 156 -11.47 13.67 -5.25
N GLY A 157 -12.36 13.96 -4.29
CA GLY A 157 -13.73 14.41 -4.57
C GLY A 157 -14.69 13.28 -4.94
N ALA A 158 -14.52 12.08 -4.40
CA ALA A 158 -15.53 11.03 -4.52
C ALA A 158 -16.88 11.53 -3.94
N SER A 159 -17.96 11.32 -4.67
CA SER A 159 -19.32 11.67 -4.22
C SER A 159 -19.96 10.60 -3.32
N GLN A 160 -19.44 9.39 -3.37
CA GLN A 160 -19.82 8.29 -2.50
C GLN A 160 -18.66 7.31 -2.30
N ILE A 161 -18.39 6.97 -1.05
CA ILE A 161 -17.33 6.02 -0.66
C ILE A 161 -17.96 4.89 0.14
N ILE A 162 -17.93 3.68 -0.42
CA ILE A 162 -18.42 2.45 0.19
C ILE A 162 -17.21 1.64 0.64
N ALA A 163 -17.11 1.37 1.93
CA ALA A 163 -15.99 0.68 2.52
C ALA A 163 -16.39 -0.71 3.00
N ALA A 164 -15.77 -1.75 2.46
CA ALA A 164 -16.07 -3.14 2.82
C ALA A 164 -14.87 -3.82 3.51
N GLY A 165 -15.11 -4.55 4.60
CA GLY A 165 -14.07 -5.21 5.37
C GLY A 165 -14.60 -6.15 6.45
N ARG A 166 -13.69 -6.83 7.16
CA ARG A 166 -14.07 -7.87 8.14
C ARG A 166 -14.07 -7.39 9.60
N ASN A 167 -13.27 -6.37 9.92
CA ASN A 167 -13.14 -5.91 11.30
C ASN A 167 -14.21 -4.85 11.59
N PRO A 168 -15.17 -5.10 12.50
CA PRO A 168 -16.30 -4.21 12.74
C PRO A 168 -15.91 -2.89 13.39
N GLU A 169 -14.91 -2.87 14.25
CA GLU A 169 -14.44 -1.63 14.91
C GLU A 169 -13.81 -0.70 13.91
N ARG A 170 -12.92 -1.24 13.07
CA ARG A 170 -12.29 -0.48 11.99
C ARG A 170 -13.28 -0.02 10.93
N LEU A 171 -14.27 -0.84 10.58
CA LEU A 171 -15.32 -0.41 9.67
C LEU A 171 -16.03 0.83 10.21
N ARG A 172 -16.42 0.80 11.50
CA ARG A 172 -17.05 1.97 12.14
C ARG A 172 -16.14 3.20 12.11
N SER A 173 -14.85 3.03 12.36
CA SER A 173 -13.91 4.16 12.36
C SER A 173 -13.68 4.77 10.96
N LEU A 174 -13.97 4.04 9.86
CA LEU A 174 -13.79 4.56 8.51
C LEU A 174 -14.73 5.73 8.17
N THR A 175 -15.84 5.88 8.86
CA THR A 175 -16.76 7.01 8.65
C THR A 175 -16.10 8.36 8.99
N GLN A 176 -15.23 8.41 10.01
CA GLN A 176 -14.46 9.62 10.34
C GLN A 176 -13.44 9.99 9.25
N TYR A 177 -13.01 9.03 8.44
CA TYR A 177 -12.10 9.25 7.32
C TYR A 177 -12.82 9.53 5.99
N GLY A 178 -14.16 9.44 5.98
CA GLY A 178 -14.97 9.81 4.84
C GLY A 178 -15.73 8.69 4.14
N ALA A 179 -15.81 7.48 4.73
CA ALA A 179 -16.69 6.45 4.22
C ALA A 179 -18.16 6.81 4.51
N ASP A 180 -19.00 6.82 3.47
CA ASP A 180 -20.43 7.09 3.58
C ASP A 180 -21.21 5.83 3.98
N VAL A 181 -20.78 4.68 3.48
CA VAL A 181 -21.38 3.37 3.75
C VAL A 181 -20.30 2.38 4.13
N VAL A 182 -20.58 1.58 5.17
CA VAL A 182 -19.69 0.49 5.60
C VAL A 182 -20.39 -0.85 5.49
N ILE A 183 -19.70 -1.86 4.94
CA ILE A 183 -20.24 -3.20 4.71
C ILE A 183 -19.34 -4.24 5.37
N SER A 184 -19.95 -5.07 6.23
CA SER A 184 -19.25 -6.24 6.77
C SER A 184 -19.13 -7.33 5.72
N LEU A 185 -17.91 -7.87 5.57
CA LEU A 185 -17.61 -9.04 4.76
C LEU A 185 -17.61 -10.34 5.59
N THR A 186 -18.24 -10.32 6.78
CA THR A 186 -18.40 -11.49 7.66
C THR A 186 -19.84 -11.92 7.72
N GLY A 187 -20.10 -13.21 7.99
CA GLY A 187 -21.43 -13.78 8.09
C GLY A 187 -21.82 -14.62 6.88
N ASP A 188 -23.13 -14.74 6.62
CA ASP A 188 -23.65 -15.52 5.49
C ASP A 188 -23.19 -14.93 4.14
N PRO A 189 -22.52 -15.71 3.29
CA PRO A 189 -22.03 -15.23 1.99
C PRO A 189 -23.12 -14.65 1.09
N GLY A 190 -24.32 -15.23 1.13
CA GLY A 190 -25.46 -14.72 0.35
C GLY A 190 -25.96 -13.36 0.83
N ALA A 191 -25.95 -13.12 2.15
CA ALA A 191 -26.28 -11.81 2.70
C ALA A 191 -25.19 -10.76 2.37
N VAL A 192 -23.91 -11.12 2.47
CA VAL A 192 -22.80 -10.26 2.07
C VAL A 192 -22.91 -9.87 0.59
N ALA A 193 -23.17 -10.83 -0.28
CA ALA A 193 -23.34 -10.59 -1.71
C ALA A 193 -24.52 -9.65 -2.00
N ARG A 194 -25.66 -9.84 -1.33
CA ARG A 194 -26.82 -8.95 -1.46
C ARG A 194 -26.49 -7.53 -1.02
N ASN A 195 -25.91 -7.36 0.16
CA ASN A 195 -25.55 -6.05 0.71
C ASN A 195 -24.55 -5.29 -0.18
N LEU A 196 -23.52 -6.00 -0.69
CA LEU A 196 -22.59 -5.44 -1.65
C LEU A 196 -23.29 -5.01 -2.95
N GLY A 197 -24.16 -5.88 -3.49
CA GLY A 197 -24.91 -5.59 -4.70
C GLY A 197 -25.84 -4.39 -4.55
N GLU A 198 -26.54 -4.25 -3.43
CA GLU A 198 -27.46 -3.14 -3.16
C GLU A 198 -26.72 -1.82 -2.95
N ALA A 199 -25.73 -1.82 -2.08
CA ALA A 199 -25.01 -0.58 -1.76
C ALA A 199 -24.11 -0.10 -2.90
N SER A 200 -23.55 -1.02 -3.72
CA SER A 200 -22.51 -0.70 -4.71
C SER A 200 -23.01 -0.76 -6.15
N ALA A 201 -24.32 -0.85 -6.40
CA ALA A 201 -24.88 -0.93 -7.76
C ALA A 201 -24.43 0.24 -8.65
N GLU A 202 -24.31 1.43 -8.08
CA GLU A 202 -24.05 2.67 -8.83
C GLU A 202 -22.60 3.17 -8.73
N VAL A 203 -21.66 2.32 -8.30
CA VAL A 203 -20.25 2.73 -8.26
C VAL A 203 -19.64 2.77 -9.66
N ASP A 204 -18.67 3.66 -9.84
CA ASP A 204 -17.88 3.80 -11.06
C ASP A 204 -16.60 2.99 -11.00
N ILE A 205 -16.07 2.84 -9.77
CA ILE A 205 -14.75 2.29 -9.50
C ILE A 205 -14.85 1.30 -8.34
N VAL A 206 -14.17 0.16 -8.47
CA VAL A 206 -13.88 -0.75 -7.35
C VAL A 206 -12.38 -0.80 -7.14
N LEU A 207 -11.91 -0.43 -5.95
CA LEU A 207 -10.53 -0.64 -5.50
C LEU A 207 -10.47 -1.95 -4.72
N ASP A 208 -9.86 -2.96 -5.30
CA ASP A 208 -9.87 -4.32 -4.75
C ASP A 208 -8.49 -4.70 -4.20
N TYR A 209 -8.40 -4.76 -2.87
CA TYR A 209 -7.22 -5.23 -2.12
C TYR A 209 -7.33 -6.70 -1.71
N LEU A 210 -8.46 -7.34 -1.98
CA LEU A 210 -8.75 -8.69 -1.51
C LEU A 210 -8.51 -9.75 -2.58
N TRP A 211 -9.10 -9.54 -3.77
CA TRP A 211 -9.21 -10.55 -4.79
C TRP A 211 -9.88 -11.84 -4.28
N GLY A 212 -9.66 -13.00 -4.93
CA GLY A 212 -10.17 -14.28 -4.45
C GLY A 212 -11.70 -14.38 -4.41
N GLU A 213 -12.20 -15.20 -3.48
CA GLU A 213 -13.62 -15.46 -3.29
C GLU A 213 -14.46 -14.18 -3.00
N PRO A 214 -14.03 -13.23 -2.13
CA PRO A 214 -14.81 -12.02 -1.89
C PRO A 214 -15.02 -11.17 -3.14
N ALA A 215 -14.05 -11.08 -4.01
CA ALA A 215 -14.16 -10.35 -5.28
C ALA A 215 -15.13 -11.05 -6.23
N ALA A 216 -14.98 -12.36 -6.42
CA ALA A 216 -15.86 -13.16 -7.26
C ALA A 216 -17.32 -13.11 -6.78
N LEU A 217 -17.53 -13.18 -5.46
CA LEU A 217 -18.84 -13.11 -4.83
C LEU A 217 -19.53 -11.74 -5.04
N ALA A 218 -18.76 -10.66 -5.05
CA ALA A 218 -19.28 -9.30 -5.17
C ALA A 218 -19.65 -8.91 -6.61
N MET A 219 -18.90 -9.40 -7.61
CA MET A 219 -18.99 -8.91 -9.00
C MET A 219 -20.41 -9.02 -9.58
N LEU A 220 -20.97 -10.22 -9.62
CA LEU A 220 -22.26 -10.44 -10.30
C LEU A 220 -23.43 -9.72 -9.60
N PRO A 221 -23.55 -9.73 -8.26
CA PRO A 221 -24.58 -8.95 -7.56
C PRO A 221 -24.51 -7.44 -7.82
N ILE A 222 -23.29 -6.86 -7.89
CA ILE A 222 -23.12 -5.45 -8.22
C ILE A 222 -23.55 -5.17 -9.66
N LEU A 223 -23.07 -5.95 -10.62
CA LEU A 223 -23.32 -5.73 -12.04
C LEU A 223 -24.81 -5.91 -12.41
N THR A 224 -25.49 -6.88 -11.81
CA THR A 224 -26.90 -7.19 -12.13
C THR A 224 -27.89 -6.19 -11.53
N ARG A 225 -27.51 -5.48 -10.45
CA ARG A 225 -28.35 -4.48 -9.79
C ARG A 225 -28.19 -3.07 -10.34
N ARG A 226 -27.24 -2.84 -11.27
CA ARG A 226 -27.06 -1.51 -11.87
C ARG A 226 -28.33 -1.04 -12.58
N SER A 227 -28.73 0.20 -12.32
CA SER A 227 -29.83 0.86 -13.00
C SER A 227 -29.52 1.09 -14.49
N ASP A 228 -28.30 1.52 -14.79
CA ASP A 228 -27.76 1.64 -16.14
C ASP A 228 -26.54 0.74 -16.31
N ARG A 229 -26.73 -0.37 -17.01
CA ARG A 229 -25.68 -1.34 -17.30
C ARG A 229 -24.73 -0.92 -18.41
N SER A 230 -25.05 0.12 -19.16
CA SER A 230 -24.18 0.69 -20.19
C SER A 230 -23.10 1.62 -19.61
N ARG A 231 -23.33 2.14 -18.39
CA ARG A 231 -22.36 2.95 -17.66
C ARG A 231 -21.18 2.10 -17.22
N LEU A 232 -19.96 2.55 -17.54
CA LEU A 232 -18.75 1.82 -17.25
C LEU A 232 -18.54 1.61 -15.74
N LEU A 233 -18.23 0.37 -15.35
CA LEU A 233 -17.66 0.02 -14.05
C LEU A 233 -16.23 -0.47 -14.27
N THR A 234 -15.27 0.17 -13.62
CA THR A 234 -13.88 -0.27 -13.63
C THR A 234 -13.54 -0.95 -12.31
N TRP A 235 -13.23 -2.24 -12.38
CA TRP A 235 -12.72 -3.03 -11.26
C TRP A 235 -11.21 -3.05 -11.30
N ILE A 236 -10.57 -2.58 -10.24
CA ILE A 236 -9.12 -2.47 -10.20
C ILE A 236 -8.58 -3.42 -9.14
N GLN A 237 -7.91 -4.47 -9.61
CA GLN A 237 -7.21 -5.42 -8.78
C GLN A 237 -5.88 -4.79 -8.31
N ILE A 238 -5.71 -4.64 -6.98
CA ILE A 238 -4.54 -4.00 -6.35
C ILE A 238 -3.81 -4.98 -5.45
N GLY A 239 -4.56 -5.82 -4.74
CA GLY A 239 -4.00 -6.79 -3.81
C GLY A 239 -4.73 -8.13 -3.85
N SER A 240 -4.12 -9.14 -3.23
CA SER A 240 -4.61 -10.54 -3.24
C SER A 240 -4.68 -11.13 -1.83
N MET A 241 -5.15 -10.31 -0.86
CA MET A 241 -5.17 -10.72 0.56
C MET A 241 -6.12 -11.88 0.88
N ALA A 242 -7.08 -12.17 -0.01
CA ALA A 242 -8.04 -13.27 0.17
C ALA A 242 -7.82 -14.43 -0.81
N GLY A 243 -6.88 -14.30 -1.73
CA GLY A 243 -6.54 -15.37 -2.68
C GLY A 243 -5.78 -14.85 -3.88
N ALA A 244 -4.92 -15.67 -4.48
CA ALA A 244 -4.19 -15.36 -5.70
C ALA A 244 -5.09 -15.42 -6.93
N ASP A 245 -6.12 -16.28 -6.90
CA ASP A 245 -7.03 -16.54 -7.99
C ASP A 245 -8.47 -16.20 -7.61
N ALA A 246 -9.28 -15.74 -8.58
CA ALA A 246 -10.70 -15.48 -8.42
C ALA A 246 -11.49 -16.16 -9.54
N ALA A 247 -12.52 -16.92 -9.19
CA ALA A 247 -13.43 -17.56 -10.13
C ALA A 247 -14.44 -16.52 -10.64
N ILE A 248 -14.18 -15.94 -11.81
CA ILE A 248 -15.04 -14.92 -12.41
C ILE A 248 -16.00 -15.57 -13.41
N PRO A 249 -17.32 -15.50 -13.16
CA PRO A 249 -18.30 -16.02 -14.12
C PRO A 249 -18.26 -15.22 -15.44
N SER A 250 -18.28 -15.92 -16.58
CA SER A 250 -18.31 -15.23 -17.88
C SER A 250 -19.50 -14.29 -18.04
N ALA A 251 -20.61 -14.57 -17.35
CA ALA A 251 -21.77 -13.71 -17.30
C ALA A 251 -21.45 -12.33 -16.71
N ALA A 252 -20.54 -12.21 -15.74
CA ALA A 252 -20.10 -10.93 -15.18
C ALA A 252 -19.54 -10.01 -16.26
N LEU A 253 -18.70 -10.57 -17.18
CA LEU A 253 -18.06 -9.79 -18.24
C LEU A 253 -19.01 -9.35 -19.37
N ARG A 254 -20.23 -9.88 -19.41
CA ARG A 254 -21.21 -9.60 -20.46
C ARG A 254 -22.49 -8.94 -19.97
N SER A 255 -22.72 -8.89 -18.66
CA SER A 255 -23.98 -8.39 -18.07
C SER A 255 -24.05 -6.88 -18.00
N ALA A 256 -22.94 -6.18 -18.11
CA ALA A 256 -22.82 -4.73 -18.06
C ALA A 256 -21.55 -4.26 -18.79
N ASN A 257 -21.43 -2.94 -18.99
CA ASN A 257 -20.18 -2.34 -19.44
C ASN A 257 -19.16 -2.38 -18.29
N PHE A 258 -18.34 -3.44 -18.27
CA PHE A 258 -17.47 -3.82 -17.18
C PHE A 258 -16.07 -4.13 -17.67
N GLN A 259 -15.08 -3.61 -16.96
CA GLN A 259 -13.67 -3.96 -17.20
C GLN A 259 -12.94 -4.27 -15.90
N ILE A 260 -11.97 -5.17 -15.98
CA ILE A 260 -11.04 -5.51 -14.90
C ILE A 260 -9.65 -5.09 -15.35
N ILE A 261 -8.96 -4.30 -14.52
CA ILE A 261 -7.58 -3.90 -14.76
C ILE A 261 -6.74 -4.13 -13.51
N GLY A 262 -5.44 -4.36 -13.68
CA GLY A 262 -4.49 -4.42 -12.58
C GLY A 262 -3.88 -3.06 -12.25
N SER A 263 -3.51 -2.83 -11.00
CA SER A 263 -2.69 -1.72 -10.56
C SER A 263 -1.63 -2.19 -9.55
N GLY A 264 -0.38 -2.18 -9.99
CA GLY A 264 0.78 -2.63 -9.23
C GLY A 264 2.07 -2.23 -9.93
N GLN A 265 3.21 -2.70 -9.44
CA GLN A 265 4.48 -2.50 -10.13
C GLN A 265 4.42 -3.12 -11.54
N GLY A 266 4.84 -2.36 -12.53
CA GLY A 266 4.73 -2.73 -13.94
C GLY A 266 3.47 -2.22 -14.64
N SER A 267 2.41 -1.83 -13.91
CA SER A 267 1.21 -1.24 -14.50
C SER A 267 1.30 0.27 -14.72
N VAL A 268 2.26 0.92 -14.07
CA VAL A 268 2.64 2.32 -14.23
C VAL A 268 4.16 2.37 -14.26
N THR A 269 4.73 3.22 -15.11
CA THR A 269 6.18 3.35 -15.24
C THR A 269 6.81 3.90 -13.95
N PRO A 270 8.08 3.58 -13.65
CA PRO A 270 8.79 4.18 -12.51
C PRO A 270 8.74 5.71 -12.50
N ALA A 271 8.92 6.34 -13.65
CA ALA A 271 8.78 7.79 -13.82
C ALA A 271 7.36 8.27 -13.49
N GLY A 272 6.33 7.49 -13.83
CA GLY A 272 4.95 7.78 -13.48
C GLY A 272 4.71 7.76 -11.97
N TYR A 273 5.29 6.81 -11.25
CA TYR A 273 5.25 6.78 -9.78
C TYR A 273 5.96 8.00 -9.18
N LEU A 274 7.19 8.25 -9.58
CA LEU A 274 8.01 9.37 -9.08
C LEU A 274 7.33 10.72 -9.30
N ALA A 275 6.64 10.91 -10.41
CA ALA A 275 5.91 12.16 -10.69
C ALA A 275 4.73 12.40 -9.72
N GLU A 276 4.20 11.35 -9.07
CA GLU A 276 3.10 11.48 -8.10
C GLU A 276 3.60 11.73 -6.67
N PHE A 277 4.83 11.35 -6.34
CA PHE A 277 5.34 11.41 -4.98
C PHE A 277 5.35 12.81 -4.36
N PRO A 278 5.78 13.88 -5.05
CA PRO A 278 5.76 15.23 -4.45
C PRO A 278 4.36 15.66 -3.97
N ALA A 279 3.33 15.42 -4.78
CA ALA A 279 1.97 15.77 -4.42
C ALA A 279 1.42 14.90 -3.28
N LEU A 280 1.76 13.61 -3.26
CA LEU A 280 1.38 12.70 -2.18
C LEU A 280 2.08 13.07 -0.86
N ILE A 281 3.39 13.35 -0.90
CA ILE A 281 4.17 13.83 0.25
C ILE A 281 3.56 15.11 0.81
N GLN A 282 3.23 16.07 -0.05
CA GLN A 282 2.59 17.30 0.36
C GLN A 282 1.24 17.07 1.05
N ALA A 283 0.41 16.17 0.53
CA ALA A 283 -0.87 15.83 1.14
C ALA A 283 -0.70 15.20 2.54
N ILE A 284 0.33 14.34 2.71
CA ILE A 284 0.66 13.74 4.01
C ILE A 284 1.19 14.81 4.97
N ALA A 285 2.15 15.61 4.56
CA ALA A 285 2.76 16.66 5.38
C ALA A 285 1.74 17.73 5.81
N ALA A 286 0.76 18.04 4.94
CA ALA A 286 -0.35 18.95 5.27
C ALA A 286 -1.44 18.32 6.16
N GLY A 287 -1.27 17.07 6.62
CA GLY A 287 -2.25 16.38 7.47
C GLY A 287 -3.56 15.99 6.78
N GLN A 288 -3.61 16.05 5.44
CA GLN A 288 -4.78 15.62 4.66
C GLN A 288 -4.94 14.10 4.63
N LEU A 289 -3.83 13.39 4.82
CA LEU A 289 -3.78 11.94 4.94
C LEU A 289 -3.11 11.58 6.26
N THR A 290 -3.77 10.75 7.04
CA THR A 290 -3.30 10.35 8.37
C THR A 290 -2.99 8.87 8.44
N ALA A 291 -1.89 8.53 9.10
CA ALA A 291 -1.53 7.19 9.51
C ALA A 291 -1.28 7.17 11.01
N ASN A 292 -1.54 6.03 11.65
CA ASN A 292 -1.26 5.84 13.06
C ASN A 292 -0.10 4.84 13.21
N PRO A 293 1.17 5.30 13.09
CA PRO A 293 2.31 4.42 13.20
C PRO A 293 2.54 3.93 14.62
N VAL A 294 2.98 2.69 14.74
CA VAL A 294 3.61 2.16 15.94
C VAL A 294 5.10 2.07 15.67
N VAL A 295 5.87 2.82 16.43
CA VAL A 295 7.33 2.95 16.22
C VAL A 295 8.07 1.94 17.07
N TYR A 296 9.01 1.26 16.46
CA TYR A 296 9.94 0.36 17.13
C TYR A 296 11.39 0.70 16.74
N PRO A 297 12.35 0.57 17.65
CA PRO A 297 13.76 0.58 17.26
C PRO A 297 14.07 -0.62 16.36
N LEU A 298 14.94 -0.43 15.39
CA LEU A 298 15.31 -1.52 14.46
C LEU A 298 15.92 -2.72 15.20
N SER A 299 16.56 -2.49 16.35
CA SER A 299 17.09 -3.55 17.21
C SER A 299 16.05 -4.56 17.70
N GLU A 300 14.75 -4.20 17.68
CA GLU A 300 13.65 -5.09 18.05
C GLU A 300 13.08 -5.88 16.87
N ILE A 301 13.70 -5.81 15.69
CA ILE A 301 13.18 -6.42 14.46
C ILE A 301 12.83 -7.90 14.64
N GLU A 302 13.65 -8.68 15.35
CA GLU A 302 13.44 -10.12 15.52
C GLU A 302 12.15 -10.43 16.30
N GLN A 303 11.81 -9.59 17.28
CA GLN A 303 10.59 -9.74 18.05
C GLN A 303 9.37 -9.24 17.25
N VAL A 304 9.49 -8.04 16.68
CA VAL A 304 8.42 -7.40 15.92
C VAL A 304 8.08 -8.18 14.65
N TRP A 305 9.08 -8.86 14.06
CA TRP A 305 8.85 -9.71 12.88
C TRP A 305 7.89 -10.86 13.14
N LYS A 306 7.81 -11.35 14.38
CA LYS A 306 6.88 -12.41 14.79
C LYS A 306 5.43 -11.96 14.86
N THR A 307 5.17 -10.65 14.86
CA THR A 307 3.81 -10.09 14.79
C THR A 307 3.13 -10.59 13.51
N PRO A 308 1.95 -11.21 13.60
CA PRO A 308 1.30 -11.79 12.42
C PRO A 308 1.12 -10.77 11.30
N PRO A 309 1.32 -11.16 10.03
CA PRO A 309 0.94 -10.36 8.89
C PRO A 309 -0.56 -10.02 8.97
N GLY A 310 -0.92 -8.77 8.78
CA GLY A 310 -2.31 -8.32 8.92
C GLY A 310 -2.69 -7.90 10.34
N SER A 311 -1.77 -7.95 11.33
CA SER A 311 -1.93 -7.15 12.53
C SER A 311 -2.19 -5.72 12.08
N GLN A 312 -3.16 -5.08 12.68
CA GLN A 312 -3.70 -3.80 12.19
C GLN A 312 -2.75 -2.62 12.47
N GLN A 313 -1.54 -2.91 12.96
CA GLN A 313 -0.53 -1.91 13.28
C GLN A 313 0.22 -1.47 12.04
N ARG A 314 0.39 -0.17 11.91
CA ARG A 314 1.28 0.41 10.91
C ARG A 314 2.67 0.55 11.53
N ILE A 315 3.46 -0.50 11.46
CA ILE A 315 4.80 -0.58 12.06
C ILE A 315 5.79 0.25 11.26
N VAL A 316 6.57 1.06 11.95
CA VAL A 316 7.71 1.81 11.42
C VAL A 316 8.92 1.51 12.29
N PHE A 317 10.02 1.15 11.66
CA PHE A 317 11.31 1.02 12.32
C PHE A 317 12.11 2.31 12.23
N VAL A 318 12.75 2.66 13.35
CA VAL A 318 13.70 3.75 13.45
C VAL A 318 15.06 3.13 13.82
N PRO A 319 16.07 3.22 12.93
CA PRO A 319 17.37 2.58 13.16
C PRO A 319 18.11 3.11 14.37
N HIS A 320 18.05 4.43 14.60
CA HIS A 320 18.73 5.09 15.72
C HIS A 320 17.73 5.60 16.75
N ASN A 321 17.83 5.11 18.00
CA ASN A 321 17.33 5.83 19.15
C ASN A 321 18.32 6.98 19.44
N LYS A 322 18.03 8.18 18.96
CA LYS A 322 18.69 9.38 19.46
C LYS A 322 17.90 9.98 20.60
#